data_14ac365ed169a60c4e995e0706374999
#
_entry.id   14ac365ed169a60c4e995e0706374999
#
_cell.length_a   1.000
_cell.length_b   1.000
_cell.length_c   1.000
_cell.angle_alpha   90.00
_cell.angle_beta   90.00
_cell.angle_gamma   90.00
#
_symmetry.space_group_name_H-M   'P 1'
#
loop_
_entity.id
_entity.type
_entity.pdbx_description
1 polymer ?
#
loop_
_entity_poly.entity_id
_entity_poly.type
_entity_poly.pdbx_seq_one_letter_code
_entity_poly.pdbx_strand_id
1 'polypeptide(L)'
;MDGSIYVGKSKLAILMGSDFFSRIQGKVVIDFGCGEGADAVEMALKGARQVIGIDIREEVLAKGRRKAEEAGVQDRCTFATSTNTLADIVVSLDAFEHFEDPALILRLMEGFMQPSGECLVTFGPTWYHPLGGHLFSVFPWAHLLFSERALIAWRSTFKTDGATRFGEVAGGLNQMTIARFEDYVAASPLQFSLLRPVPIRKLQSLHNRWTREFTTAVVQCRLTKRSPGNTS
;
A
#
# COMPACT_ATOMS: atom_id res chain seq x y z
N MET A 1 10.44 -4.02 5.28
CA MET A 1 11.64 -3.51 4.59
C MET A 1 12.24 -2.43 5.48
N ASP A 2 13.55 -2.44 5.68
CA ASP A 2 14.16 -1.23 6.22
C ASP A 2 14.09 -0.16 5.12
N GLY A 3 13.87 1.10 5.47
CA GLY A 3 13.75 2.18 4.49
C GLY A 3 15.02 2.53 3.71
N SER A 4 16.07 1.69 3.80
CA SER A 4 17.40 1.95 3.22
C SER A 4 17.40 2.03 1.69
N ILE A 5 16.45 1.37 1.03
CA ILE A 5 16.30 1.38 -0.44
C ILE A 5 15.88 2.77 -0.95
N TYR A 6 15.23 3.57 -0.11
CA TYR A 6 14.68 4.88 -0.47
C TYR A 6 15.57 6.06 -0.07
N VAL A 7 16.73 5.83 0.56
CA VAL A 7 17.63 6.91 0.99
C VAL A 7 18.05 7.75 -0.22
N GLY A 8 17.64 9.01 -0.24
CA GLY A 8 17.93 9.97 -1.30
C GLY A 8 17.17 9.78 -2.62
N LYS A 9 16.14 8.89 -2.64
CA LYS A 9 15.30 8.65 -3.82
C LYS A 9 13.82 8.73 -3.44
N SER A 10 13.00 9.21 -4.36
CA SER A 10 11.55 9.20 -4.19
C SER A 10 11.01 7.77 -4.16
N LYS A 11 10.32 7.41 -3.07
CA LYS A 11 9.59 6.15 -2.94
C LYS A 11 8.53 6.03 -4.05
N LEU A 12 7.81 7.12 -4.31
CA LEU A 12 6.80 7.20 -5.38
C LEU A 12 7.39 6.89 -6.75
N ALA A 13 8.53 7.48 -7.10
CA ALA A 13 9.19 7.21 -8.38
C ALA A 13 9.65 5.75 -8.52
N ILE A 14 10.10 5.13 -7.43
CA ILE A 14 10.52 3.72 -7.42
C ILE A 14 9.32 2.78 -7.54
N LEU A 15 8.25 3.03 -6.79
CA LEU A 15 7.08 2.16 -6.74
C LEU A 15 6.14 2.34 -7.92
N MET A 16 5.99 3.58 -8.41
CA MET A 16 5.00 3.92 -9.44
C MET A 16 5.60 4.18 -10.83
N GLY A 17 6.91 4.33 -10.91
CA GLY A 17 7.58 4.75 -12.13
C GLY A 17 7.71 6.28 -12.26
N SER A 18 8.63 6.72 -13.12
CA SER A 18 8.92 8.16 -13.31
C SER A 18 7.77 8.94 -13.95
N ASP A 19 6.88 8.29 -14.68
CA ASP A 19 5.71 8.89 -15.32
C ASP A 19 4.57 9.19 -14.34
N PHE A 20 4.62 8.66 -13.12
CA PHE A 20 3.61 8.89 -12.09
C PHE A 20 3.41 10.38 -11.81
N PHE A 21 4.48 11.15 -11.69
CA PHE A 21 4.38 12.58 -11.40
C PHE A 21 3.71 13.38 -12.54
N SER A 22 3.88 13.00 -13.79
CA SER A 22 3.15 13.62 -14.90
C SER A 22 1.66 13.27 -14.88
N ARG A 23 1.29 12.09 -14.39
CA ARG A 23 -0.10 11.64 -14.27
C ARG A 23 -0.89 12.38 -13.21
N ILE A 24 -0.26 12.77 -12.10
CA ILE A 24 -0.93 13.50 -11.01
C ILE A 24 -1.01 15.02 -11.24
N GLN A 25 -0.38 15.55 -12.30
CA GLN A 25 -0.40 16.99 -12.59
C GLN A 25 -1.83 17.52 -12.71
N GLY A 26 -2.17 18.53 -11.89
CA GLY A 26 -3.48 19.16 -11.86
C GLY A 26 -4.64 18.27 -11.36
N LYS A 27 -4.35 17.08 -10.83
CA LYS A 27 -5.32 16.09 -10.35
C LYS A 27 -5.63 16.25 -8.86
N VAL A 28 -6.81 15.80 -8.46
CA VAL A 28 -7.14 15.51 -7.07
C VAL A 28 -6.70 14.08 -6.77
N VAL A 29 -5.85 13.93 -5.76
CA VAL A 29 -5.29 12.65 -5.34
C VAL A 29 -5.68 12.36 -3.88
N ILE A 30 -6.11 11.14 -3.59
CA ILE A 30 -6.25 10.65 -2.23
C ILE A 30 -5.14 9.65 -1.95
N ASP A 31 -4.38 9.88 -0.88
CA ASP A 31 -3.40 8.95 -0.34
C ASP A 31 -4.05 8.14 0.79
N PHE A 32 -4.45 6.92 0.49
CA PHE A 32 -5.20 6.05 1.40
C PHE A 32 -4.25 5.15 2.21
N GLY A 33 -4.27 5.32 3.53
CA GLY A 33 -3.26 4.75 4.43
C GLY A 33 -1.98 5.59 4.41
N CYS A 34 -2.11 6.91 4.40
CA CYS A 34 -1.02 7.86 4.17
C CYS A 34 0.06 7.88 5.27
N GLY A 35 -0.19 7.26 6.44
CA GLY A 35 0.70 7.31 7.57
C GLY A 35 1.09 8.74 7.94
N GLU A 36 2.38 9.02 8.05
CA GLU A 36 2.91 10.35 8.39
C GLU A 36 2.93 11.34 7.21
N GLY A 37 2.31 11.01 6.08
CA GLY A 37 2.01 11.92 4.98
C GLY A 37 3.19 12.33 4.07
N ALA A 38 4.34 11.65 4.13
CA ALA A 38 5.50 12.02 3.32
C ALA A 38 5.22 11.92 1.80
N ASP A 39 4.54 10.83 1.38
CA ASP A 39 4.16 10.61 -0.01
C ASP A 39 3.10 11.62 -0.47
N ALA A 40 2.12 11.96 0.39
CA ALA A 40 1.11 12.98 0.12
C ALA A 40 1.74 14.37 -0.10
N VAL A 41 2.68 14.77 0.76
CA VAL A 41 3.41 16.04 0.63
C VAL A 41 4.24 16.06 -0.66
N GLU A 42 4.91 14.96 -1.00
CA GLU A 42 5.67 14.86 -2.25
C GLU A 42 4.75 15.01 -3.47
N MET A 43 3.58 14.34 -3.50
CA MET A 43 2.61 14.49 -4.58
C MET A 43 2.13 15.93 -4.75
N ALA A 44 1.88 16.65 -3.65
CA ALA A 44 1.53 18.07 -3.69
C ALA A 44 2.67 18.92 -4.25
N LEU A 45 3.91 18.71 -3.79
CA LEU A 45 5.10 19.42 -4.32
C LEU A 45 5.31 19.14 -5.82
N LYS A 46 4.98 17.95 -6.28
CA LYS A 46 5.13 17.52 -7.68
C LYS A 46 3.96 17.90 -8.58
N GLY A 47 3.02 18.74 -8.11
CA GLY A 47 2.04 19.41 -8.97
C GLY A 47 0.64 18.79 -8.98
N ALA A 48 0.31 17.89 -8.04
CA ALA A 48 -1.09 17.57 -7.78
C ALA A 48 -1.86 18.85 -7.40
N ARG A 49 -3.08 19.01 -7.93
CA ARG A 49 -3.94 20.16 -7.61
C ARG A 49 -4.35 20.15 -6.14
N GLN A 50 -4.70 18.98 -5.64
CA GLN A 50 -5.06 18.74 -4.24
C GLN A 50 -4.65 17.32 -3.87
N VAL A 51 -4.12 17.15 -2.67
CA VAL A 51 -3.83 15.84 -2.08
C VAL A 51 -4.54 15.76 -0.73
N ILE A 52 -5.22 14.64 -0.49
CA ILE A 52 -5.89 14.35 0.79
C ILE A 52 -5.30 13.05 1.33
N GLY A 53 -4.52 13.15 2.39
CA GLY A 53 -4.01 12.00 3.12
C GLY A 53 -5.07 11.45 4.07
N ILE A 54 -5.38 10.17 3.98
CA ILE A 54 -6.34 9.48 4.86
C ILE A 54 -5.61 8.42 5.67
N ASP A 55 -5.75 8.46 6.99
CA ASP A 55 -5.32 7.43 7.94
C ASP A 55 -6.27 7.43 9.15
N ILE A 56 -6.42 6.27 9.80
CA ILE A 56 -7.29 6.15 10.99
C ILE A 56 -6.65 6.72 12.27
N ARG A 57 -5.34 6.93 12.26
CA ARG A 57 -4.55 7.34 13.43
C ARG A 57 -4.29 8.84 13.41
N GLU A 58 -4.96 9.58 14.28
CA GLU A 58 -4.84 11.04 14.35
C GLU A 58 -3.41 11.52 14.65
N GLU A 59 -2.64 10.76 15.42
CA GLU A 59 -1.25 11.11 15.73
C GLU A 59 -0.32 11.13 14.50
N VAL A 60 -0.57 10.27 13.49
CA VAL A 60 0.20 10.31 12.24
C VAL A 60 -0.29 11.41 11.30
N LEU A 61 -1.61 11.66 11.27
CA LEU A 61 -2.18 12.79 10.52
C LEU A 61 -1.66 14.14 11.02
N ALA A 62 -1.51 14.31 12.33
CA ALA A 62 -0.92 15.53 12.91
C ALA A 62 0.54 15.74 12.46
N LYS A 63 1.32 14.67 12.28
CA LYS A 63 2.67 14.75 11.70
C LYS A 63 2.62 15.13 10.21
N GLY A 64 1.67 14.57 9.47
CA GLY A 64 1.44 14.91 8.06
C GLY A 64 1.13 16.39 7.87
N ARG A 65 0.23 16.96 8.69
CA ARG A 65 -0.10 18.40 8.64
C ARG A 65 1.13 19.27 8.86
N ARG A 66 1.96 18.95 9.87
CA ARG A 66 3.22 19.69 10.12
C ARG A 66 4.16 19.60 8.93
N LYS A 67 4.34 18.42 8.33
CA LYS A 67 5.17 18.27 7.12
C LYS A 67 4.64 19.09 5.94
N ALA A 68 3.32 19.19 5.77
CA ALA A 68 2.71 20.02 4.73
C ALA A 68 2.95 21.51 4.97
N GLU A 69 2.86 21.96 6.23
CA GLU A 69 3.18 23.34 6.64
C GLU A 69 4.65 23.65 6.39
N GLU A 70 5.59 22.80 6.85
CA GLU A 70 7.03 22.94 6.65
C GLU A 70 7.40 22.97 5.16
N ALA A 71 6.67 22.23 4.31
CA ALA A 71 6.87 22.21 2.87
C ALA A 71 6.13 23.34 2.11
N GLY A 72 5.31 24.16 2.79
CA GLY A 72 4.53 25.24 2.19
C GLY A 72 3.44 24.77 1.25
N VAL A 73 2.83 23.59 1.51
CA VAL A 73 1.79 22.99 0.66
C VAL A 73 0.47 22.74 1.40
N GLN A 74 0.31 23.26 2.62
CA GLN A 74 -0.86 23.04 3.49
C GLN A 74 -2.19 23.44 2.84
N ASP A 75 -2.19 24.39 1.91
CA ASP A 75 -3.39 24.84 1.20
C ASP A 75 -3.93 23.80 0.21
N ARG A 76 -3.08 22.87 -0.23
CA ARG A 76 -3.44 21.83 -1.21
C ARG A 76 -3.10 20.41 -0.76
N CYS A 77 -2.49 20.24 0.41
CA CYS A 77 -2.20 18.94 1.03
C CYS A 77 -2.82 18.90 2.41
N THR A 78 -3.92 18.19 2.55
CA THR A 78 -4.70 18.10 3.79
C THR A 78 -4.72 16.66 4.32
N PHE A 79 -5.01 16.49 5.62
CA PHE A 79 -4.99 15.19 6.28
C PHE A 79 -6.22 15.02 7.15
N ALA A 80 -6.95 13.92 6.98
CA ALA A 80 -8.20 13.62 7.68
C ALA A 80 -8.41 12.12 7.83
N THR A 81 -9.31 11.73 8.74
CA THR A 81 -9.70 10.31 8.89
C THR A 81 -10.66 9.86 7.81
N SER A 82 -11.35 10.79 7.14
CA SER A 82 -12.26 10.54 6.02
C SER A 82 -12.46 11.81 5.20
N THR A 83 -13.05 11.69 4.01
CA THR A 83 -13.41 12.82 3.14
C THR A 83 -14.64 12.48 2.29
N ASN A 84 -15.37 13.51 1.88
CA ASN A 84 -16.43 13.40 0.88
C ASN A 84 -15.95 13.79 -0.53
N THR A 85 -14.68 14.18 -0.68
CA THR A 85 -14.10 14.56 -1.97
C THR A 85 -13.86 13.32 -2.81
N LEU A 86 -14.33 13.35 -4.06
CA LEU A 86 -14.01 12.33 -5.05
C LEU A 86 -12.70 12.69 -5.76
N ALA A 87 -11.80 11.71 -5.89
CA ALA A 87 -10.48 11.87 -6.47
C ALA A 87 -10.41 11.36 -7.92
N ASP A 88 -9.56 11.99 -8.71
CA ASP A 88 -9.12 11.47 -10.01
C ASP A 88 -8.27 10.21 -9.84
N ILE A 89 -7.44 10.20 -8.77
CA ILE A 89 -6.53 9.10 -8.46
C ILE A 89 -6.59 8.81 -6.96
N VAL A 90 -6.82 7.56 -6.59
CA VAL A 90 -6.64 7.06 -5.23
C VAL A 90 -5.37 6.22 -5.21
N VAL A 91 -4.42 6.52 -4.32
CA VAL A 91 -3.20 5.73 -4.15
C VAL A 91 -3.21 5.02 -2.79
N SER A 92 -2.64 3.82 -2.73
CA SER A 92 -2.35 3.12 -1.47
C SER A 92 -1.00 2.40 -1.61
N LEU A 93 -0.03 2.85 -0.83
CA LEU A 93 1.39 2.50 -1.00
C LEU A 93 1.92 1.75 0.21
N ASP A 94 2.35 0.49 0.01
CA ASP A 94 2.90 -0.38 1.06
C ASP A 94 2.00 -0.42 2.31
N ALA A 95 0.68 -0.52 2.10
CA ALA A 95 -0.31 -0.53 3.17
C ALA A 95 -1.26 -1.74 3.09
N PHE A 96 -1.46 -2.32 1.91
CA PHE A 96 -2.49 -3.32 1.67
C PHE A 96 -2.24 -4.62 2.46
N GLU A 97 -0.99 -4.99 2.70
CA GLU A 97 -0.57 -6.12 3.53
C GLU A 97 -0.87 -5.93 5.02
N HIS A 98 -1.21 -4.71 5.41
CA HIS A 98 -1.49 -4.32 6.81
C HIS A 98 -2.98 -4.13 7.12
N PHE A 99 -3.84 -4.08 6.11
CA PHE A 99 -5.28 -3.89 6.34
C PHE A 99 -5.95 -5.16 6.88
N GLU A 100 -6.74 -5.02 7.94
CA GLU A 100 -7.47 -6.12 8.56
C GLU A 100 -8.56 -6.68 7.63
N ASP A 101 -9.32 -5.81 6.95
CA ASP A 101 -10.35 -6.18 5.97
C ASP A 101 -10.03 -5.59 4.59
N PRO A 102 -9.24 -6.28 3.75
CA PRO A 102 -8.92 -5.81 2.40
C PRO A 102 -10.14 -5.63 1.49
N ALA A 103 -11.21 -6.41 1.69
CA ALA A 103 -12.44 -6.29 0.90
C ALA A 103 -13.19 -4.99 1.22
N LEU A 104 -13.29 -4.62 2.50
CA LEU A 104 -13.84 -3.33 2.92
C LEU A 104 -13.01 -2.18 2.36
N ILE A 105 -11.68 -2.28 2.43
CA ILE A 105 -10.77 -1.24 1.93
C ILE A 105 -10.97 -1.00 0.42
N LEU A 106 -11.09 -2.04 -0.40
CA LEU A 106 -11.36 -1.88 -1.83
C LEU A 106 -12.69 -1.16 -2.10
N ARG A 107 -13.74 -1.45 -1.31
CA ARG A 107 -15.02 -0.74 -1.42
C ARG A 107 -14.90 0.73 -1.00
N LEU A 108 -14.18 1.02 0.08
CA LEU A 108 -13.94 2.41 0.52
C LEU A 108 -13.14 3.19 -0.52
N MET A 109 -12.09 2.60 -1.06
CA MET A 109 -11.28 3.23 -2.12
C MET A 109 -12.11 3.49 -3.37
N GLU A 110 -12.98 2.55 -3.76
CA GLU A 110 -13.92 2.75 -4.88
C GLU A 110 -14.85 3.93 -4.62
N GLY A 111 -15.36 4.07 -3.40
CA GLY A 111 -16.23 5.18 -2.99
C GLY A 111 -15.57 6.56 -3.09
N PHE A 112 -14.24 6.62 -2.96
CA PHE A 112 -13.48 7.87 -3.13
C PHE A 112 -13.11 8.20 -4.57
N MET A 113 -13.31 7.28 -5.51
CA MET A 113 -12.96 7.50 -6.93
C MET A 113 -14.07 8.24 -7.67
N GLN A 114 -13.71 9.19 -8.51
CA GLN A 114 -14.59 9.68 -9.56
C GLN A 114 -15.01 8.55 -10.51
N PRO A 115 -16.10 8.69 -11.30
CA PRO A 115 -16.51 7.65 -12.26
C PRO A 115 -15.41 7.22 -13.24
N SER A 116 -14.60 8.16 -13.70
CA SER A 116 -13.44 7.93 -14.59
C SER A 116 -12.11 7.83 -13.83
N GLY A 117 -12.15 7.80 -12.50
CA GLY A 117 -10.96 7.74 -11.64
C GLY A 117 -10.28 6.38 -11.70
N GLU A 118 -9.05 6.35 -11.22
CA GLU A 118 -8.26 5.13 -11.08
C GLU A 118 -7.71 4.98 -9.67
N CYS A 119 -7.45 3.73 -9.29
CA CYS A 119 -6.81 3.41 -8.05
C CYS A 119 -5.46 2.75 -8.33
N LEU A 120 -4.41 3.23 -7.68
CA LEU A 120 -3.05 2.73 -7.79
C LEU A 120 -2.66 2.10 -6.46
N VAL A 121 -2.41 0.81 -6.46
CA VAL A 121 -2.04 0.07 -5.25
C VAL A 121 -0.66 -0.55 -5.43
N THR A 122 0.18 -0.39 -4.42
CA THR A 122 1.39 -1.20 -4.26
C THR A 122 1.39 -1.85 -2.89
N PHE A 123 1.85 -3.08 -2.82
CA PHE A 123 2.04 -3.76 -1.56
C PHE A 123 3.16 -4.80 -1.66
N GLY A 124 3.77 -5.10 -0.54
CA GLY A 124 4.80 -6.09 -0.43
C GLY A 124 5.78 -5.84 0.73
N PRO A 125 6.49 -6.88 1.11
CA PRO A 125 6.58 -8.20 0.47
C PRO A 125 5.29 -9.02 0.64
N THR A 126 4.94 -9.81 -0.40
CA THR A 126 3.81 -10.77 -0.33
C THR A 126 4.10 -11.88 0.69
N TRP A 127 3.06 -12.61 1.14
CA TRP A 127 3.21 -13.59 2.21
C TRP A 127 4.28 -14.67 1.90
N TYR A 128 4.35 -15.17 0.67
CA TYR A 128 5.33 -16.21 0.29
C TYR A 128 6.72 -15.66 -0.07
N HIS A 129 6.91 -14.35 -0.11
CA HIS A 129 8.23 -13.75 -0.27
C HIS A 129 9.18 -14.20 0.87
N PRO A 130 10.50 -14.34 0.64
CA PRO A 130 11.46 -14.69 1.70
C PRO A 130 11.30 -13.87 2.98
N LEU A 131 10.96 -12.59 2.86
CA LEU A 131 10.73 -11.67 3.97
C LEU A 131 9.24 -11.36 4.18
N GLY A 132 8.31 -12.22 3.77
CA GLY A 132 6.87 -12.03 3.97
C GLY A 132 6.46 -11.88 5.44
N GLY A 133 7.23 -12.47 6.36
CA GLY A 133 7.11 -12.26 7.80
C GLY A 133 8.01 -11.16 8.37
N HIS A 134 8.25 -10.08 7.64
CA HIS A 134 9.25 -9.03 7.94
C HIS A 134 9.08 -8.33 9.30
N LEU A 135 7.89 -8.36 9.89
CA LEU A 135 7.64 -7.83 11.25
C LEU A 135 8.13 -8.78 12.38
N PHE A 136 8.50 -10.02 12.06
CA PHE A 136 8.83 -11.06 13.01
C PHE A 136 10.28 -11.52 12.92
N SER A 137 10.82 -11.63 11.72
CA SER A 137 12.17 -12.15 11.51
C SER A 137 12.75 -11.66 10.18
N VAL A 138 14.06 -11.45 10.17
CA VAL A 138 14.86 -11.22 8.94
C VAL A 138 15.33 -12.54 8.32
N PHE A 139 15.11 -13.69 8.99
CA PHE A 139 15.45 -14.99 8.44
C PHE A 139 14.47 -15.35 7.30
N PRO A 140 14.98 -15.68 6.11
CA PRO A 140 14.12 -15.97 4.97
C PRO A 140 13.13 -17.11 5.25
N TRP A 141 11.85 -16.88 4.93
CA TRP A 141 10.74 -17.81 5.14
C TRP A 141 10.52 -18.27 6.58
N ALA A 142 11.04 -17.55 7.58
CA ALA A 142 10.81 -17.91 8.99
C ALA A 142 9.31 -18.10 9.30
N HIS A 143 8.45 -17.25 8.75
CA HIS A 143 6.99 -17.30 8.91
C HIS A 143 6.31 -18.52 8.27
N LEU A 144 7.00 -19.25 7.39
CA LEU A 144 6.54 -20.51 6.81
C LEU A 144 7.15 -21.72 7.50
N LEU A 145 8.32 -21.56 8.12
CA LEU A 145 9.08 -22.66 8.76
C LEU A 145 8.78 -22.81 10.25
N PHE A 146 8.45 -21.71 10.92
CA PHE A 146 8.15 -21.70 12.35
C PHE A 146 6.68 -21.38 12.60
N SER A 147 6.13 -21.91 13.68
CA SER A 147 4.76 -21.59 14.08
C SER A 147 4.61 -20.11 14.44
N GLU A 148 3.43 -19.55 14.24
CA GLU A 148 3.09 -18.19 14.68
C GLU A 148 3.45 -17.96 16.15
N ARG A 149 3.11 -18.93 17.03
CA ARG A 149 3.43 -18.88 18.45
C ARG A 149 4.94 -18.73 18.72
N ALA A 150 5.79 -19.44 17.98
CA ALA A 150 7.24 -19.36 18.13
C ALA A 150 7.78 -18.00 17.70
N LEU A 151 7.27 -17.45 16.58
CA LEU A 151 7.68 -16.14 16.10
C LEU A 151 7.19 -14.99 16.97
N ILE A 152 5.98 -15.09 17.51
CA ILE A 152 5.45 -14.15 18.52
C ILE A 152 6.29 -14.22 19.80
N ALA A 153 6.59 -15.41 20.32
CA ALA A 153 7.44 -15.57 21.50
C ALA A 153 8.84 -14.97 21.28
N TRP A 154 9.44 -15.17 20.12
CA TRP A 154 10.70 -14.50 19.77
C TRP A 154 10.54 -12.99 19.76
N ARG A 155 9.55 -12.48 19.02
CA ARG A 155 9.32 -11.04 18.88
C ARG A 155 9.08 -10.35 20.24
N SER A 156 8.41 -11.01 21.18
CA SER A 156 8.16 -10.47 22.52
C SER A 156 9.44 -10.27 23.35
N THR A 157 10.58 -10.83 22.94
CA THR A 157 11.88 -10.57 23.60
C THR A 157 12.43 -9.17 23.31
N PHE A 158 11.94 -8.49 22.27
CA PHE A 158 12.40 -7.14 21.86
C PHE A 158 11.28 -6.16 21.52
N LYS A 159 10.01 -6.59 21.56
CA LYS A 159 8.82 -5.76 21.36
C LYS A 159 7.83 -6.03 22.49
N THR A 160 7.23 -4.97 23.03
CA THR A 160 6.34 -5.02 24.21
C THR A 160 4.91 -4.61 23.88
N ASP A 161 4.48 -4.78 22.63
CA ASP A 161 3.12 -4.41 22.19
C ASP A 161 2.03 -5.41 22.62
N GLY A 162 2.41 -6.53 23.26
CA GLY A 162 1.47 -7.53 23.79
C GLY A 162 0.80 -8.39 22.72
N ALA A 163 1.21 -8.29 21.46
CA ALA A 163 0.63 -9.06 20.35
C ALA A 163 0.79 -10.57 20.58
N THR A 164 -0.28 -11.31 20.29
CA THR A 164 -0.35 -12.79 20.39
C THR A 164 -0.53 -13.45 19.02
N ARG A 165 -0.85 -12.67 17.99
CA ARG A 165 -1.07 -13.12 16.61
C ARG A 165 -0.43 -12.16 15.60
N PHE A 166 -0.23 -12.63 14.37
CA PHE A 166 0.33 -11.82 13.29
C PHE A 166 -0.49 -10.56 12.98
N GLY A 167 -1.82 -10.64 13.04
CA GLY A 167 -2.68 -9.49 12.79
C GLY A 167 -2.69 -8.43 13.92
N GLU A 168 -2.26 -8.80 15.13
CA GLU A 168 -2.31 -7.91 16.32
C GLU A 168 -1.05 -7.06 16.49
N VAL A 169 0.04 -7.34 15.76
CA VAL A 169 1.26 -6.54 15.85
C VAL A 169 1.03 -5.13 15.30
N ALA A 170 1.77 -4.17 15.82
CA ALA A 170 1.76 -2.82 15.28
C ALA A 170 2.05 -2.84 13.76
N GLY A 171 1.09 -2.38 12.97
CA GLY A 171 1.10 -2.47 11.52
C GLY A 171 0.42 -3.73 10.96
N GLY A 172 0.08 -4.75 11.79
CA GLY A 172 -0.58 -5.98 11.37
C GLY A 172 0.12 -6.74 10.24
N LEU A 173 -0.25 -7.99 10.02
CA LEU A 173 0.04 -8.72 8.78
C LEU A 173 -1.16 -9.58 8.43
N ASN A 174 -1.82 -9.28 7.32
CA ASN A 174 -2.98 -10.03 6.84
C ASN A 174 -2.63 -11.22 5.95
N GLN A 175 -1.32 -11.55 5.85
CA GLN A 175 -0.81 -12.64 5.04
C GLN A 175 -1.20 -12.52 3.56
N MET A 176 -1.13 -11.31 3.00
CA MET A 176 -1.54 -11.04 1.62
C MET A 176 -0.65 -11.78 0.61
N THR A 177 -1.30 -12.55 -0.26
CA THR A 177 -0.71 -13.16 -1.45
C THR A 177 -1.25 -12.49 -2.70
N ILE A 178 -0.59 -12.71 -3.86
CA ILE A 178 -1.09 -12.19 -5.14
C ILE A 178 -2.46 -12.79 -5.45
N ALA A 179 -2.62 -14.12 -5.28
CA ALA A 179 -3.88 -14.81 -5.54
C ALA A 179 -5.02 -14.28 -4.66
N ARG A 180 -4.80 -14.12 -3.34
CA ARG A 180 -5.82 -13.54 -2.45
C ARG A 180 -6.21 -12.11 -2.86
N PHE A 181 -5.23 -11.31 -3.29
CA PHE A 181 -5.52 -9.97 -3.77
C PHE A 181 -6.34 -10.00 -5.07
N GLU A 182 -6.02 -10.90 -6.00
CA GLU A 182 -6.80 -11.12 -7.22
C GLU A 182 -8.26 -11.50 -6.87
N ASP A 183 -8.46 -12.40 -5.89
CA ASP A 183 -9.80 -12.80 -5.41
C ASP A 183 -10.56 -11.62 -4.78
N TYR A 184 -9.92 -10.81 -3.94
CA TYR A 184 -10.53 -9.61 -3.36
C TYR A 184 -10.95 -8.60 -4.43
N VAL A 185 -10.12 -8.36 -5.43
CA VAL A 185 -10.47 -7.45 -6.54
C VAL A 185 -11.60 -8.05 -7.38
N ALA A 186 -11.57 -9.37 -7.65
CA ALA A 186 -12.65 -10.05 -8.39
C ALA A 186 -14.02 -9.94 -7.70
N ALA A 187 -14.04 -9.99 -6.37
CA ALA A 187 -15.24 -9.83 -5.55
C ALA A 187 -15.65 -8.36 -5.28
N SER A 188 -14.86 -7.40 -5.73
CA SER A 188 -15.08 -5.96 -5.50
C SER A 188 -15.75 -5.27 -6.70
N PRO A 189 -16.25 -4.02 -6.56
CA PRO A 189 -16.72 -3.21 -7.69
C PRO A 189 -15.59 -2.71 -8.60
N LEU A 190 -14.33 -3.08 -8.32
CA LEU A 190 -13.16 -2.72 -9.10
C LEU A 190 -12.73 -3.85 -10.03
N GLN A 191 -11.93 -3.50 -11.04
CA GLN A 191 -11.29 -4.44 -11.95
C GLN A 191 -9.85 -4.00 -12.24
N PHE A 192 -8.98 -4.96 -12.55
CA PHE A 192 -7.63 -4.65 -12.99
C PHE A 192 -7.63 -4.02 -14.38
N SER A 193 -6.99 -2.86 -14.50
CA SER A 193 -6.49 -2.34 -15.78
C SER A 193 -4.99 -2.68 -15.96
N LEU A 194 -4.27 -2.95 -14.86
CA LEU A 194 -2.90 -3.46 -14.84
C LEU A 194 -2.66 -4.25 -13.55
N LEU A 195 -2.03 -5.39 -13.66
CA LEU A 195 -1.44 -6.14 -12.54
C LEU A 195 0.00 -6.50 -12.91
N ARG A 196 0.96 -6.03 -12.13
CA ARG A 196 2.38 -6.23 -12.37
C ARG A 196 3.08 -6.71 -11.09
N PRO A 197 3.27 -8.02 -10.91
CA PRO A 197 4.19 -8.54 -9.91
C PRO A 197 5.63 -8.20 -10.32
N VAL A 198 6.33 -7.40 -9.53
CA VAL A 198 7.73 -7.00 -9.77
C VAL A 198 8.65 -8.03 -9.13
N PRO A 199 9.51 -8.71 -9.88
CA PRO A 199 10.34 -9.76 -9.33
C PRO A 199 11.45 -9.25 -8.40
N ILE A 200 11.84 -10.09 -7.45
CA ILE A 200 13.10 -9.93 -6.73
C ILE A 200 14.23 -9.96 -7.74
N ARG A 201 15.07 -8.92 -7.78
CA ARG A 201 16.11 -8.75 -8.82
C ARG A 201 16.99 -9.99 -9.01
N LYS A 202 17.38 -10.65 -7.90
CA LYS A 202 18.21 -11.87 -7.96
C LYS A 202 17.44 -13.12 -8.42
N LEU A 203 16.11 -13.10 -8.44
CA LEU A 203 15.26 -14.24 -8.81
C LEU A 203 14.49 -13.97 -10.11
N GLN A 204 14.85 -12.94 -10.86
CA GLN A 204 14.14 -12.51 -12.07
C GLN A 204 14.05 -13.64 -13.13
N SER A 205 15.10 -14.44 -13.30
CA SER A 205 15.12 -15.58 -14.24
C SER A 205 14.18 -16.73 -13.83
N LEU A 206 13.83 -16.82 -12.56
CA LEU A 206 12.92 -17.83 -12.02
C LEU A 206 11.47 -17.32 -11.95
N HIS A 207 11.24 -16.03 -12.22
CA HIS A 207 9.93 -15.41 -12.09
C HIS A 207 9.02 -15.77 -13.26
N ASN A 208 7.94 -16.48 -12.97
CA ASN A 208 6.90 -16.85 -13.93
C ASN A 208 5.55 -17.03 -13.20
N ARG A 209 4.49 -17.40 -13.92
CA ARG A 209 3.14 -17.54 -13.34
C ARG A 209 3.05 -18.54 -12.17
N TRP A 210 3.92 -19.54 -12.12
CA TRP A 210 3.92 -20.58 -11.09
C TRP A 210 4.75 -20.22 -9.87
N THR A 211 5.79 -19.41 -10.07
CA THR A 211 6.73 -19.03 -9.01
C THR A 211 6.51 -17.60 -8.50
N ARG A 212 5.62 -16.82 -9.13
CA ARG A 212 5.40 -15.40 -8.81
C ARG A 212 5.14 -15.14 -7.33
N GLU A 213 4.43 -16.02 -6.62
CA GLU A 213 4.15 -15.86 -5.20
C GLU A 213 5.41 -15.81 -4.33
N PHE A 214 6.45 -16.54 -4.73
CA PHE A 214 7.73 -16.64 -4.00
C PHE A 214 8.79 -15.65 -4.49
N THR A 215 8.65 -15.20 -5.72
CA THR A 215 9.69 -14.43 -6.40
C THR A 215 9.32 -12.97 -6.63
N THR A 216 8.14 -12.52 -6.19
CA THR A 216 7.69 -11.12 -6.28
C THR A 216 8.18 -10.31 -5.09
N ALA A 217 8.85 -9.19 -5.36
CA ALA A 217 9.28 -8.23 -4.35
C ALA A 217 8.12 -7.28 -3.96
N VAL A 218 7.44 -6.74 -4.97
CA VAL A 218 6.34 -5.77 -4.82
C VAL A 218 5.28 -6.07 -5.88
N VAL A 219 4.03 -5.98 -5.51
CA VAL A 219 2.90 -5.98 -6.45
C VAL A 219 2.55 -4.52 -6.77
N GLN A 220 2.48 -4.20 -8.04
CA GLN A 220 1.98 -2.92 -8.55
C GLN A 220 0.71 -3.18 -9.31
N CYS A 221 -0.38 -2.48 -9.00
CA CYS A 221 -1.58 -2.61 -9.79
C CYS A 221 -2.30 -1.28 -10.01
N ARG A 222 -3.09 -1.26 -11.07
CA ARG A 222 -4.03 -0.21 -11.39
C ARG A 222 -5.41 -0.82 -11.48
N LEU A 223 -6.35 -0.21 -10.76
CA LEU A 223 -7.74 -0.62 -10.73
C LEU A 223 -8.61 0.51 -11.27
N THR A 224 -9.69 0.14 -11.93
CA THR A 224 -10.76 1.04 -12.39
C THR A 224 -12.10 0.50 -11.94
N LYS A 225 -13.11 1.35 -11.90
CA LYS A 225 -14.49 0.90 -11.64
C LYS A 225 -14.95 -0.06 -12.73
N ARG A 226 -15.68 -1.10 -12.33
CA ARG A 226 -16.37 -1.95 -13.32
C ARG A 226 -17.45 -1.16 -14.01
N SER A 227 -17.55 -1.27 -15.34
CA SER A 227 -18.66 -0.69 -16.06
C SER A 227 -19.97 -1.39 -15.64
N PRO A 228 -21.05 -0.65 -15.34
CA PRO A 228 -22.36 -1.27 -15.11
C PRO A 228 -22.80 -1.94 -16.41
N GLY A 229 -22.64 -3.25 -16.55
CA GLY A 229 -23.02 -3.99 -17.76
C GLY A 229 -22.28 -5.31 -17.99
N ASN A 230 -21.24 -5.63 -17.24
CA ASN A 230 -20.48 -6.88 -17.41
C ASN A 230 -20.57 -7.78 -16.16
N THR A 231 -21.79 -8.07 -15.71
CA THR A 231 -22.07 -9.21 -14.84
C THR A 231 -22.38 -10.40 -15.77
N SER A 232 -21.35 -11.12 -16.15
CA SER A 232 -21.48 -12.47 -16.73
C SER A 232 -21.31 -13.51 -15.64
#